data_41c71a3522c11683bb6d9ef8d54df762
#
_entry.id   41c71a3522c11683bb6d9ef8d54df762
#
_cell.length_a   1.000
_cell.length_b   1.000
_cell.length_c   1.000
_cell.angle_alpha   90.00
_cell.angle_beta   90.00
_cell.angle_gamma   90.00
#
_symmetry.space_group_name_H-M   'P 1'
#
loop_
_entity.id
_entity.type
_entity.pdbx_description
1 polymer ?
#
loop_
_entity_poly.entity_id
_entity_poly.type
_entity_poly.pdbx_seq_one_letter_code
_entity_poly.pdbx_strand_id
1 'polypeptide(L)'
;MLWGGIIKNYSDDYAIVETIKAGSDIIIQNDRLSHFIDVIEKAVLENEIDEDQINQSALKVLKMKEKIGLHKERLINSYNTHRTIGKKDNFLIADQIASKSITLVKNTKQILPLSPELDEDLYVIDLYDGANNHNESHFTKTLKQSGRKVNSFQLDKSDSLVVANHILDQIPSDAIVFLNAHANPVEWKENIFLPEVEADFINRIIEKCENLIITSFGSPYLIMDFPKASTYLCAYSSNQLQQNAAVNALMGKNSIQGILPVTIPEIAIRGTGIKIESKEWKAKEKKIEPGKELIRIRPDEIDVDISSINQLLKEAVSDSAFPGGVILAAK
;
A
#
# COMPACT_ATOMS: atom_id res chain seq x y z
N MET A 1 17.13 19.37 -3.62
CA MET A 1 17.25 18.23 -2.70
C MET A 1 17.15 18.72 -1.27
N LEU A 2 15.95 18.84 -0.74
CA LEU A 2 15.68 19.35 0.62
C LEU A 2 15.05 18.25 1.48
N TRP A 3 15.72 17.11 1.56
CA TRP A 3 15.27 16.02 2.42
C TRP A 3 15.67 16.34 3.86
N GLY A 4 14.71 16.42 4.77
CA GLY A 4 14.91 16.84 6.15
C GLY A 4 16.10 16.20 6.85
N GLY A 5 16.36 14.91 6.60
CA GLY A 5 17.52 14.20 7.15
C GLY A 5 18.88 14.65 6.62
N ILE A 6 18.94 15.20 5.40
CA ILE A 6 20.19 15.70 4.80
C ILE A 6 20.48 17.13 5.28
N ILE A 7 19.51 18.05 5.14
CA ILE A 7 19.71 19.46 5.50
C ILE A 7 19.90 19.71 7.00
N LYS A 8 19.48 18.78 7.84
CA LYS A 8 19.70 18.83 9.29
C LYS A 8 21.16 18.62 9.66
N ASN A 9 21.91 17.83 8.86
CA ASN A 9 23.26 17.40 9.18
C ASN A 9 24.32 18.01 8.27
N TYR A 10 23.94 18.50 7.08
CA TYR A 10 24.84 18.99 6.05
C TYR A 10 24.32 20.28 5.42
N SER A 11 25.26 21.16 4.95
CA SER A 11 24.86 22.30 4.14
C SER A 11 24.38 21.83 2.75
N ASP A 12 23.53 22.65 2.12
CA ASP A 12 23.04 22.37 0.76
C ASP A 12 24.18 22.17 -0.24
N ASP A 13 25.17 23.07 -0.23
CA ASP A 13 26.30 23.05 -1.15
C ASP A 13 27.10 21.74 -1.01
N TYR A 14 27.40 21.35 0.22
CA TYR A 14 28.07 20.09 0.52
C TYR A 14 27.25 18.89 0.03
N ALA A 15 25.95 18.88 0.30
CA ALA A 15 25.07 17.79 -0.11
C ALA A 15 24.95 17.66 -1.63
N ILE A 16 24.96 18.79 -2.37
CA ILE A 16 24.96 18.80 -3.84
C ILE A 16 26.24 18.15 -4.37
N VAL A 17 27.39 18.58 -3.90
CA VAL A 17 28.70 18.07 -4.35
C VAL A 17 28.83 16.58 -4.04
N GLU A 18 28.55 16.15 -2.82
CA GLU A 18 28.65 14.75 -2.41
C GLU A 18 27.66 13.85 -3.14
N THR A 19 26.49 14.34 -3.52
CA THR A 19 25.52 13.60 -4.34
C THR A 19 26.11 13.24 -5.71
N ILE A 20 26.82 14.17 -6.34
CA ILE A 20 27.48 13.91 -7.63
C ILE A 20 28.67 12.97 -7.45
N LYS A 21 29.53 13.21 -6.45
CA LYS A 21 30.64 12.33 -6.12
C LYS A 21 30.20 10.89 -5.85
N ALA A 22 29.00 10.72 -5.23
CA ALA A 22 28.39 9.41 -5.01
C ALA A 22 27.85 8.73 -6.28
N GLY A 23 27.90 9.40 -7.45
CA GLY A 23 27.56 8.85 -8.75
C GLY A 23 26.12 9.09 -9.19
N SER A 24 25.40 10.07 -8.60
CA SER A 24 24.07 10.44 -9.08
C SER A 24 24.16 11.16 -10.43
N ASP A 25 23.48 10.62 -11.44
CA ASP A 25 23.47 11.20 -12.79
C ASP A 25 22.39 12.29 -12.98
N ILE A 26 21.38 12.33 -12.11
CA ILE A 26 20.26 13.30 -12.16
C ILE A 26 19.92 13.75 -10.74
N ILE A 27 19.77 15.07 -10.56
CA ILE A 27 19.32 15.68 -9.31
C ILE A 27 17.95 16.31 -9.55
N ILE A 28 16.96 15.98 -8.71
CA ILE A 28 15.63 16.59 -8.76
C ILE A 28 15.67 17.85 -7.90
N GLN A 29 15.34 18.99 -8.50
CA GLN A 29 15.32 20.30 -7.86
C GLN A 29 14.10 21.12 -8.30
N ASN A 30 13.49 21.85 -7.37
CA ASN A 30 12.25 22.57 -7.62
C ASN A 30 12.46 24.07 -7.95
N ASP A 31 13.26 24.81 -7.16
CA ASP A 31 13.20 26.28 -7.15
C ASP A 31 14.54 27.01 -7.16
N ARG A 32 15.68 26.33 -6.97
CA ARG A 32 17.01 26.96 -6.88
C ARG A 32 18.00 26.42 -7.92
N LEU A 33 17.54 26.22 -9.16
CA LEU A 33 18.34 25.58 -10.21
C LEU A 33 19.65 26.32 -10.49
N SER A 34 19.64 27.69 -10.55
CA SER A 34 20.85 28.48 -10.77
C SER A 34 21.89 28.26 -9.68
N HIS A 35 21.47 28.27 -8.42
CA HIS A 35 22.37 27.99 -7.30
C HIS A 35 23.03 26.59 -7.39
N PHE A 36 22.27 25.58 -7.79
CA PHE A 36 22.82 24.22 -8.01
C PHE A 36 23.88 24.22 -9.12
N ILE A 37 23.63 24.93 -10.22
CA ILE A 37 24.60 25.03 -11.32
C ILE A 37 25.87 25.74 -10.84
N ASP A 38 25.74 26.86 -10.14
CA ASP A 38 26.88 27.64 -9.62
C ASP A 38 27.73 26.80 -8.67
N VAL A 39 27.10 26.02 -7.77
CA VAL A 39 27.81 25.13 -6.82
C VAL A 39 28.59 24.04 -7.56
N ILE A 40 27.95 23.41 -8.56
CA ILE A 40 28.60 22.33 -9.35
C ILE A 40 29.72 22.88 -10.19
N GLU A 41 29.52 24.00 -10.88
CA GLU A 41 30.54 24.66 -11.68
C GLU A 41 31.77 25.02 -10.83
N LYS A 42 31.52 25.60 -9.65
CA LYS A 42 32.61 25.91 -8.71
C LYS A 42 33.37 24.66 -8.29
N ALA A 43 32.68 23.56 -7.93
CA ALA A 43 33.30 22.31 -7.52
C ALA A 43 34.13 21.66 -8.64
N VAL A 44 33.72 21.82 -9.91
CA VAL A 44 34.51 21.37 -11.06
C VAL A 44 35.78 22.25 -11.23
N LEU A 45 35.64 23.58 -11.14
CA LEU A 45 36.78 24.51 -11.24
C LEU A 45 37.82 24.31 -10.11
N GLU A 46 37.36 23.94 -8.93
CA GLU A 46 38.20 23.63 -7.76
C GLU A 46 38.75 22.18 -7.77
N ASN A 47 38.47 21.38 -8.82
CA ASN A 47 38.85 19.97 -8.97
C ASN A 47 38.27 19.07 -7.86
N GLU A 48 37.15 19.43 -7.24
CA GLU A 48 36.44 18.57 -6.31
C GLU A 48 35.58 17.53 -7.03
N ILE A 49 35.07 17.87 -8.22
CA ILE A 49 34.35 16.99 -9.14
C ILE A 49 35.11 16.94 -10.45
N ASP A 50 35.30 15.73 -10.98
CA ASP A 50 35.90 15.53 -12.29
C ASP A 50 34.93 15.95 -13.40
N GLU A 51 35.34 16.79 -14.33
CA GLU A 51 34.56 17.20 -15.48
C GLU A 51 34.11 15.99 -16.32
N ASP A 52 34.94 14.96 -16.44
CA ASP A 52 34.59 13.72 -17.14
C ASP A 52 33.41 12.99 -16.48
N GLN A 53 33.27 13.06 -15.16
CA GLN A 53 32.09 12.51 -14.47
C GLN A 53 30.82 13.22 -14.90
N ILE A 54 30.85 14.55 -14.98
CA ILE A 54 29.68 15.34 -15.46
C ILE A 54 29.37 14.98 -16.90
N ASN A 55 30.36 14.89 -17.77
CA ASN A 55 30.18 14.52 -19.17
C ASN A 55 29.62 13.12 -19.34
N GLN A 56 30.03 12.14 -18.54
CA GLN A 56 29.51 10.79 -18.56
C GLN A 56 28.05 10.75 -18.10
N SER A 57 27.69 11.49 -17.05
CA SER A 57 26.32 11.59 -16.56
C SER A 57 25.40 12.23 -17.60
N ALA A 58 25.85 13.33 -18.23
CA ALA A 58 25.12 13.98 -19.32
C ALA A 58 24.90 13.02 -20.51
N LEU A 59 25.95 12.26 -20.89
CA LEU A 59 25.85 11.27 -21.97
C LEU A 59 24.86 10.14 -21.65
N LYS A 60 24.80 9.65 -20.41
CA LYS A 60 23.82 8.65 -19.97
C LYS A 60 22.39 9.18 -20.11
N VAL A 61 22.16 10.43 -19.69
CA VAL A 61 20.85 11.09 -19.81
C VAL A 61 20.44 11.26 -21.28
N LEU A 62 21.38 11.71 -22.13
CA LEU A 62 21.13 11.86 -23.57
C LEU A 62 20.82 10.52 -24.25
N LYS A 63 21.58 9.46 -23.94
CA LYS A 63 21.29 8.10 -24.44
C LYS A 63 19.92 7.58 -23.98
N MET A 64 19.54 7.88 -22.74
CA MET A 64 18.20 7.52 -22.27
C MET A 64 17.10 8.26 -23.04
N LYS A 65 17.25 9.56 -23.28
CA LYS A 65 16.33 10.37 -24.11
C LYS A 65 16.26 9.86 -25.55
N GLU A 66 17.38 9.46 -26.13
CA GLU A 66 17.44 8.85 -27.44
C GLU A 66 16.69 7.52 -27.49
N LYS A 67 16.94 6.63 -26.51
CA LYS A 67 16.29 5.31 -26.41
C LYS A 67 14.77 5.40 -26.34
N ILE A 68 14.21 6.40 -25.66
CA ILE A 68 12.75 6.61 -25.58
C ILE A 68 12.22 7.45 -26.75
N GLY A 69 13.07 7.85 -27.71
CA GLY A 69 12.65 8.52 -28.93
C GLY A 69 12.36 10.02 -28.81
N LEU A 70 12.75 10.68 -27.71
CA LEU A 70 12.48 12.12 -27.47
C LEU A 70 13.05 13.05 -28.56
N HIS A 71 14.11 12.65 -29.25
CA HIS A 71 14.68 13.39 -30.37
C HIS A 71 13.83 13.34 -31.65
N LYS A 72 12.90 12.36 -31.72
CA LYS A 72 11.97 12.19 -32.85
C LYS A 72 10.60 12.75 -32.52
N GLU A 73 10.11 12.47 -31.31
CA GLU A 73 8.77 12.86 -30.89
C GLU A 73 8.80 13.32 -29.42
N ARG A 74 8.68 14.63 -29.20
CA ARG A 74 8.71 15.24 -27.85
C ARG A 74 7.41 15.11 -27.09
N LEU A 75 6.30 15.05 -27.82
CA LEU A 75 4.96 15.09 -27.21
C LEU A 75 4.33 13.70 -27.27
N ILE A 76 3.77 13.31 -26.15
CA ILE A 76 2.98 12.08 -26.07
C ILE A 76 1.62 12.34 -26.76
N ASN A 77 1.20 11.44 -27.63
CA ASN A 77 -0.16 11.46 -28.15
C ASN A 77 -1.12 11.03 -27.02
N SER A 78 -1.74 12.02 -26.37
CA SER A 78 -2.67 11.81 -25.26
C SER A 78 -3.88 10.93 -25.62
N TYR A 79 -4.28 10.93 -26.89
CA TYR A 79 -5.37 10.10 -27.39
C TYR A 79 -5.11 8.59 -27.24
N ASN A 80 -3.85 8.18 -27.24
CA ASN A 80 -3.47 6.77 -27.11
C ASN A 80 -3.03 6.36 -25.68
N THR A 81 -3.03 7.27 -24.72
CA THR A 81 -2.59 6.99 -23.34
C THR A 81 -3.38 5.87 -22.67
N HIS A 82 -4.70 5.82 -22.90
CA HIS A 82 -5.57 4.76 -22.36
C HIS A 82 -5.21 3.36 -22.88
N ARG A 83 -4.53 3.26 -24.03
CA ARG A 83 -4.05 1.98 -24.59
C ARG A 83 -2.76 1.48 -23.94
N THR A 84 -2.08 2.35 -23.21
CA THR A 84 -0.76 2.05 -22.60
C THR A 84 -0.83 2.03 -21.08
N ILE A 85 -1.56 2.98 -20.48
CA ILE A 85 -1.73 3.09 -19.04
C ILE A 85 -2.95 2.25 -18.62
N GLY A 86 -2.83 1.57 -17.48
CA GLY A 86 -3.94 0.80 -16.90
C GLY A 86 -4.29 -0.49 -17.64
N LYS A 87 -3.37 -1.06 -18.43
CA LYS A 87 -3.60 -2.36 -19.08
C LYS A 87 -3.79 -3.44 -18.02
N LYS A 88 -4.65 -4.42 -18.34
CA LYS A 88 -4.90 -5.59 -17.47
C LYS A 88 -3.60 -6.31 -17.07
N ASP A 89 -2.67 -6.47 -18.01
CA ASP A 89 -1.39 -7.13 -17.73
C ASP A 89 -0.53 -6.34 -16.72
N ASN A 90 -0.58 -5.01 -16.77
CA ASN A 90 0.12 -4.17 -15.80
C ASN A 90 -0.47 -4.33 -14.39
N PHE A 91 -1.80 -4.45 -14.28
CA PHE A 91 -2.45 -4.74 -12.99
C PHE A 91 -2.09 -6.13 -12.46
N LEU A 92 -2.00 -7.14 -13.32
CA LEU A 92 -1.58 -8.49 -12.92
C LEU A 92 -0.14 -8.49 -12.38
N ILE A 93 0.77 -7.74 -13.02
CA ILE A 93 2.14 -7.57 -12.55
C ILE A 93 2.16 -6.84 -11.19
N ALA A 94 1.38 -5.76 -11.06
CA ALA A 94 1.30 -5.00 -9.81
C ALA A 94 0.73 -5.86 -8.66
N ASP A 95 -0.28 -6.68 -8.92
CA ASP A 95 -0.85 -7.62 -7.95
C ASP A 95 0.16 -8.69 -7.53
N GLN A 96 0.92 -9.24 -8.48
CA GLN A 96 2.00 -10.17 -8.18
C GLN A 96 3.10 -9.54 -7.32
N ILE A 97 3.48 -8.28 -7.61
CA ILE A 97 4.45 -7.53 -6.80
C ILE A 97 3.90 -7.34 -5.39
N ALA A 98 2.65 -6.88 -5.26
CA ALA A 98 2.00 -6.71 -3.97
C ALA A 98 1.99 -8.01 -3.16
N SER A 99 1.55 -9.12 -3.77
CA SER A 99 1.49 -10.43 -3.11
C SER A 99 2.85 -10.93 -2.64
N LYS A 100 3.89 -10.80 -3.49
CA LYS A 100 5.25 -11.29 -3.18
C LYS A 100 6.00 -10.40 -2.20
N SER A 101 5.59 -9.13 -2.04
CA SER A 101 6.25 -8.20 -1.13
C SER A 101 5.81 -8.34 0.33
N ILE A 102 4.66 -8.95 0.61
CA ILE A 102 4.18 -9.13 1.99
C ILE A 102 5.22 -9.87 2.81
N THR A 103 5.72 -9.21 3.85
CA THR A 103 6.83 -9.69 4.67
C THR A 103 6.39 -9.88 6.11
N LEU A 104 6.48 -11.11 6.61
CA LEU A 104 6.21 -11.43 8.00
C LEU A 104 7.51 -11.34 8.80
N VAL A 105 7.61 -10.36 9.69
CA VAL A 105 8.81 -10.12 10.50
C VAL A 105 8.76 -10.87 11.83
N LYS A 106 7.57 -10.91 12.44
CA LYS A 106 7.32 -11.63 13.71
C LYS A 106 6.04 -12.46 13.62
N ASN A 107 6.06 -13.64 14.23
CA ASN A 107 4.88 -14.50 14.44
C ASN A 107 5.14 -15.45 15.64
N THR A 108 5.45 -14.87 16.79
CA THR A 108 5.90 -15.64 17.98
C THR A 108 4.79 -16.54 18.53
N LYS A 109 3.54 -16.15 18.39
CA LYS A 109 2.36 -16.94 18.79
C LYS A 109 1.88 -17.92 17.73
N GLN A 110 2.50 -17.94 16.54
CA GLN A 110 2.15 -18.79 15.40
C GLN A 110 0.67 -18.75 15.00
N ILE A 111 0.05 -17.57 15.13
CA ILE A 111 -1.38 -17.36 14.84
C ILE A 111 -1.69 -17.36 13.34
N LEU A 112 -0.68 -17.16 12.48
CA LEU A 112 -0.83 -17.14 11.03
C LEU A 112 -0.44 -18.48 10.37
N PRO A 113 -1.10 -18.85 9.26
CA PRO A 113 -2.26 -18.21 8.64
C PRO A 113 -3.54 -18.51 9.43
N LEU A 114 -4.48 -17.57 9.38
CA LEU A 114 -5.77 -17.76 10.06
C LEU A 114 -6.56 -18.88 9.43
N SER A 115 -7.13 -19.76 10.26
CA SER A 115 -8.01 -20.82 9.75
C SER A 115 -9.33 -20.27 9.24
N PRO A 116 -9.82 -20.69 8.07
CA PRO A 116 -11.16 -20.31 7.59
C PRO A 116 -12.29 -20.92 8.44
N GLU A 117 -11.99 -21.91 9.26
CA GLU A 117 -12.97 -22.58 10.14
C GLU A 117 -13.23 -21.78 11.42
N LEU A 118 -12.39 -20.79 11.74
CA LEU A 118 -12.64 -19.89 12.87
C LEU A 118 -13.91 -19.11 12.61
N ASP A 119 -14.91 -19.25 13.50
CA ASP A 119 -16.23 -18.59 13.43
C ASP A 119 -16.30 -17.37 14.36
N GLU A 120 -15.15 -16.84 14.73
CA GLU A 120 -15.00 -15.72 15.65
C GLU A 120 -15.19 -14.38 14.91
N ASP A 121 -15.74 -13.41 15.61
CA ASP A 121 -15.80 -12.03 15.15
C ASP A 121 -14.38 -11.48 14.99
N LEU A 122 -14.11 -10.84 13.88
CA LEU A 122 -12.84 -10.18 13.62
C LEU A 122 -12.94 -8.70 13.94
N TYR A 123 -11.88 -8.14 14.50
CA TYR A 123 -11.79 -6.72 14.81
C TYR A 123 -10.68 -6.09 13.96
N VAL A 124 -11.00 -4.98 13.31
CA VAL A 124 -10.04 -4.23 12.49
C VAL A 124 -9.93 -2.81 13.04
N ILE A 125 -8.73 -2.35 13.28
CA ILE A 125 -8.42 -0.97 13.66
C ILE A 125 -7.50 -0.41 12.61
N ASP A 126 -7.97 0.56 11.84
CA ASP A 126 -7.17 1.28 10.86
C ASP A 126 -6.67 2.59 11.50
N LEU A 127 -5.34 2.72 11.64
CA LEU A 127 -4.67 3.92 12.13
C LEU A 127 -4.14 4.75 10.96
N TYR A 128 -4.48 6.02 10.90
CA TYR A 128 -4.06 6.93 9.82
C TYR A 128 -3.22 8.09 10.35
N ASP A 129 -2.06 8.28 9.74
CA ASP A 129 -1.12 9.36 10.03
C ASP A 129 -1.56 10.73 9.43
N GLY A 130 -2.81 10.92 9.12
CA GLY A 130 -3.39 12.13 8.57
C GLY A 130 -4.89 12.11 8.66
N ALA A 131 -5.54 13.23 8.37
CA ALA A 131 -7.00 13.25 8.29
C ALA A 131 -7.50 12.19 7.29
N ASN A 132 -8.34 11.30 7.76
CA ASN A 132 -8.95 10.27 6.95
C ASN A 132 -10.33 10.73 6.47
N ASN A 133 -10.73 10.29 5.28
CA ASN A 133 -12.07 10.53 4.74
C ASN A 133 -13.16 9.64 5.38
N HIS A 134 -12.86 8.95 6.47
CA HIS A 134 -13.74 8.00 7.18
C HIS A 134 -14.35 6.91 6.29
N ASN A 135 -13.72 6.64 5.15
CA ASN A 135 -14.11 5.54 4.28
C ASN A 135 -13.51 4.24 4.79
N GLU A 136 -14.32 3.18 4.78
CA GLU A 136 -13.85 1.86 5.12
C GLU A 136 -12.66 1.43 4.23
N SER A 137 -11.59 0.93 4.86
CA SER A 137 -10.39 0.50 4.15
C SER A 137 -10.64 -0.65 3.17
N HIS A 138 -9.78 -0.78 2.16
CA HIS A 138 -9.83 -1.94 1.25
C HIS A 138 -9.52 -3.25 2.00
N PHE A 139 -8.69 -3.20 3.03
CA PHE A 139 -8.43 -4.33 3.92
C PHE A 139 -9.73 -4.85 4.54
N THR A 140 -10.48 -3.97 5.21
CA THR A 140 -11.76 -4.32 5.85
C THR A 140 -12.79 -4.83 4.85
N LYS A 141 -12.94 -4.16 3.68
CA LYS A 141 -13.84 -4.60 2.61
C LYS A 141 -13.49 -6.01 2.12
N THR A 142 -12.21 -6.27 1.87
CA THR A 142 -11.74 -7.59 1.39
C THR A 142 -11.95 -8.66 2.45
N LEU A 143 -11.73 -8.32 3.72
CA LEU A 143 -11.95 -9.25 4.83
C LEU A 143 -13.43 -9.60 4.99
N LYS A 144 -14.35 -8.62 4.89
CA LYS A 144 -15.80 -8.84 4.88
C LYS A 144 -16.26 -9.72 3.72
N GLN A 145 -15.64 -9.57 2.53
CA GLN A 145 -15.91 -10.41 1.37
C GLN A 145 -15.57 -11.89 1.60
N SER A 146 -14.74 -12.22 2.58
CA SER A 146 -14.50 -13.61 2.98
C SER A 146 -15.67 -14.28 3.71
N GLY A 147 -16.75 -13.53 3.96
CA GLY A 147 -17.97 -14.01 4.63
C GLY A 147 -17.89 -13.96 6.16
N ARG A 148 -16.88 -13.32 6.71
CA ARG A 148 -16.69 -13.17 8.17
C ARG A 148 -17.38 -11.92 8.70
N LYS A 149 -17.79 -11.96 9.95
CA LYS A 149 -18.26 -10.78 10.68
C LYS A 149 -17.05 -9.96 11.10
N VAL A 150 -17.04 -8.68 10.70
CA VAL A 150 -15.91 -7.77 10.93
C VAL A 150 -16.43 -6.51 11.61
N ASN A 151 -15.95 -6.25 12.80
CA ASN A 151 -16.12 -5.01 13.54
C ASN A 151 -14.93 -4.09 13.20
N SER A 152 -15.19 -2.92 12.63
CA SER A 152 -14.10 -2.04 12.14
C SER A 152 -14.15 -0.68 12.80
N PHE A 153 -12.98 -0.20 13.18
CA PHE A 153 -12.74 1.09 13.81
C PHE A 153 -11.66 1.84 13.03
N GLN A 154 -11.69 3.16 13.12
CA GLN A 154 -10.68 4.04 12.55
C GLN A 154 -10.23 5.01 13.61
N LEU A 155 -8.95 5.32 13.61
CA LEU A 155 -8.33 6.31 14.46
C LEU A 155 -7.36 7.14 13.62
N ASP A 156 -7.40 8.45 13.76
CA ASP A 156 -6.45 9.35 13.14
C ASP A 156 -5.86 10.33 14.18
N LYS A 157 -4.86 11.09 13.77
CA LYS A 157 -4.14 12.01 14.66
C LYS A 157 -5.01 13.14 15.26
N SER A 158 -6.23 13.34 14.77
CA SER A 158 -7.18 14.33 15.30
C SER A 158 -8.06 13.74 16.41
N ASP A 159 -8.08 12.42 16.54
CA ASP A 159 -8.86 11.73 17.55
C ASP A 159 -8.27 11.91 18.94
N SER A 160 -9.17 11.97 19.92
CA SER A 160 -8.79 12.11 21.32
C SER A 160 -8.54 10.75 21.98
N LEU A 161 -7.82 10.76 23.11
CA LEU A 161 -7.68 9.60 23.98
C LEU A 161 -9.03 8.98 24.41
N VAL A 162 -10.10 9.78 24.44
CA VAL A 162 -11.46 9.28 24.76
C VAL A 162 -11.95 8.34 23.66
N VAL A 163 -11.76 8.70 22.39
CA VAL A 163 -12.12 7.85 21.24
C VAL A 163 -11.29 6.56 21.26
N ALA A 164 -9.98 6.67 21.48
CA ALA A 164 -9.09 5.53 21.58
C ALA A 164 -9.49 4.57 22.71
N ASN A 165 -9.86 5.09 23.88
CA ASN A 165 -10.36 4.30 25.00
C ASN A 165 -11.68 3.61 24.68
N HIS A 166 -12.61 4.33 24.05
CA HIS A 166 -13.90 3.76 23.66
C HIS A 166 -13.72 2.59 22.66
N ILE A 167 -12.78 2.68 21.73
CA ILE A 167 -12.44 1.56 20.84
C ILE A 167 -11.90 0.38 21.64
N LEU A 168 -10.95 0.63 22.55
CA LEU A 168 -10.40 -0.43 23.38
C LEU A 168 -11.47 -1.17 24.18
N ASP A 169 -12.42 -0.45 24.77
CA ASP A 169 -13.49 -1.05 25.60
C ASP A 169 -14.40 -1.99 24.82
N GLN A 170 -14.54 -1.79 23.51
CA GLN A 170 -15.39 -2.63 22.65
C GLN A 170 -14.70 -3.93 22.18
N ILE A 171 -13.40 -4.09 22.38
CA ILE A 171 -12.65 -5.24 21.88
C ILE A 171 -12.45 -6.25 23.00
N PRO A 172 -12.93 -7.50 22.87
CA PRO A 172 -12.63 -8.58 23.81
C PRO A 172 -11.13 -8.91 23.82
N SER A 173 -10.60 -9.34 24.97
CA SER A 173 -9.17 -9.64 25.12
C SER A 173 -8.70 -10.85 24.30
N ASP A 174 -9.58 -11.81 24.07
CA ASP A 174 -9.36 -13.05 23.30
C ASP A 174 -9.67 -12.90 21.81
N ALA A 175 -10.23 -11.75 21.40
CA ALA A 175 -10.58 -11.48 20.01
C ALA A 175 -9.35 -11.48 19.07
N ILE A 176 -9.57 -11.86 17.81
CA ILE A 176 -8.58 -11.66 16.75
C ILE A 176 -8.66 -10.21 16.26
N VAL A 177 -7.58 -9.47 16.47
CA VAL A 177 -7.49 -8.05 16.19
C VAL A 177 -6.45 -7.79 15.10
N PHE A 178 -6.84 -7.11 14.03
CA PHE A 178 -5.96 -6.53 13.02
C PHE A 178 -5.78 -5.05 13.31
N LEU A 179 -4.56 -4.65 13.58
CA LEU A 179 -4.19 -3.25 13.69
C LEU A 179 -3.39 -2.87 12.46
N ASN A 180 -3.97 -2.05 11.61
CA ASN A 180 -3.41 -1.61 10.34
C ASN A 180 -2.88 -0.19 10.49
N ALA A 181 -1.57 -0.01 10.39
CA ALA A 181 -0.93 1.30 10.48
C ALA A 181 -0.66 1.85 9.08
N HIS A 182 -1.42 2.87 8.69
CA HIS A 182 -1.30 3.58 7.41
C HIS A 182 -0.40 4.81 7.53
N ALA A 183 0.81 4.60 8.06
CA ALA A 183 1.82 5.64 8.22
C ALA A 183 2.72 5.69 6.98
N ASN A 184 2.42 6.57 6.05
CA ASN A 184 3.25 6.77 4.86
C ASN A 184 4.40 7.74 5.19
N PRO A 185 5.65 7.42 4.75
CA PRO A 185 6.73 8.38 4.79
C PRO A 185 6.35 9.61 3.96
N VAL A 186 6.37 10.78 4.56
CA VAL A 186 6.14 12.06 3.87
C VAL A 186 7.46 12.81 3.82
N GLU A 187 7.77 13.43 2.67
CA GLU A 187 9.07 14.06 2.39
C GLU A 187 9.55 15.05 3.45
N TRP A 188 8.62 15.70 4.15
CA TRP A 188 8.90 16.75 5.13
C TRP A 188 8.74 16.29 6.59
N LYS A 189 8.35 15.03 6.81
CA LYS A 189 8.29 14.48 8.17
C LYS A 189 9.68 14.04 8.59
N GLU A 190 10.20 14.69 9.61
CA GLU A 190 11.42 14.26 10.30
C GLU A 190 11.25 12.90 10.98
N ASN A 191 10.01 12.50 11.23
CA ASN A 191 9.67 11.32 11.99
C ASN A 191 8.80 10.36 11.14
N ILE A 192 9.26 9.12 10.99
CA ILE A 192 8.55 8.02 10.35
C ILE A 192 7.68 7.25 11.36
N PHE A 193 7.69 7.67 12.60
CA PHE A 193 6.99 7.08 13.72
C PHE A 193 5.57 7.67 13.88
N LEU A 194 4.72 6.93 14.58
CA LEU A 194 3.38 7.41 14.90
C LEU A 194 3.44 8.53 15.95
N PRO A 195 2.43 9.42 15.99
CA PRO A 195 2.26 10.35 17.10
C PRO A 195 2.18 9.63 18.45
N GLU A 196 2.57 10.31 19.53
CA GLU A 196 2.67 9.72 20.87
C GLU A 196 1.35 9.09 21.34
N VAL A 197 0.21 9.73 21.05
CA VAL A 197 -1.13 9.22 21.40
C VAL A 197 -1.42 7.88 20.74
N GLU A 198 -1.06 7.73 19.46
CA GLU A 198 -1.26 6.50 18.71
C GLU A 198 -0.29 5.41 19.18
N ALA A 199 0.95 5.77 19.51
CA ALA A 199 1.93 4.85 20.07
C ALA A 199 1.48 4.32 21.44
N ASP A 200 0.93 5.17 22.32
CA ASP A 200 0.34 4.76 23.61
C ASP A 200 -0.85 3.82 23.40
N PHE A 201 -1.76 4.16 22.49
CA PHE A 201 -2.89 3.31 22.14
C PHE A 201 -2.44 1.91 21.68
N ILE A 202 -1.43 1.84 20.80
CA ILE A 202 -0.90 0.55 20.32
C ILE A 202 -0.30 -0.26 21.48
N ASN A 203 0.47 0.35 22.39
CA ASN A 203 1.01 -0.35 23.53
C ASN A 203 -0.09 -0.92 24.43
N ARG A 204 -1.15 -0.17 24.65
CA ARG A 204 -2.30 -0.62 25.45
C ARG A 204 -3.08 -1.76 24.79
N ILE A 205 -3.25 -1.73 23.47
CA ILE A 205 -3.91 -2.84 22.76
C ILE A 205 -3.03 -4.09 22.72
N ILE A 206 -1.70 -3.95 22.65
CA ILE A 206 -0.75 -5.07 22.76
C ILE A 206 -0.87 -5.75 24.15
N GLU A 207 -1.07 -4.97 25.20
CA GLU A 207 -1.25 -5.50 26.55
C GLU A 207 -2.61 -6.17 26.76
N LYS A 208 -3.66 -5.65 26.11
CA LYS A 208 -5.03 -6.14 26.24
C LYS A 208 -5.32 -7.36 25.39
N CYS A 209 -4.87 -7.37 24.13
CA CYS A 209 -5.31 -8.35 23.13
C CYS A 209 -4.29 -9.48 22.96
N GLU A 210 -4.72 -10.71 23.19
CA GLU A 210 -3.87 -11.87 23.04
C GLU A 210 -3.53 -12.19 21.58
N ASN A 211 -4.49 -11.99 20.67
CA ASN A 211 -4.39 -12.36 19.24
C ASN A 211 -4.30 -11.13 18.35
N LEU A 212 -3.31 -10.27 18.62
CA LEU A 212 -3.08 -9.04 17.87
C LEU A 212 -2.12 -9.28 16.70
N ILE A 213 -2.55 -8.85 15.50
CA ILE A 213 -1.77 -8.85 14.27
C ILE A 213 -1.60 -7.41 13.83
N ILE A 214 -0.36 -6.92 13.80
CA ILE A 214 -0.04 -5.56 13.36
C ILE A 214 0.47 -5.60 11.92
N THR A 215 -0.14 -4.80 11.04
CA THR A 215 0.30 -4.63 9.65
C THR A 215 0.73 -3.20 9.40
N SER A 216 1.99 -3.00 9.01
CA SER A 216 2.47 -1.70 8.54
C SER A 216 2.21 -1.56 7.04
N PHE A 217 1.32 -0.63 6.68
CA PHE A 217 1.08 -0.21 5.30
C PHE A 217 1.96 0.99 4.89
N GLY A 218 3.15 1.07 5.44
CA GLY A 218 4.11 2.13 5.19
C GLY A 218 5.52 1.69 5.56
N SER A 219 6.14 2.40 6.49
CA SER A 219 7.51 2.15 6.93
C SER A 219 7.64 0.82 7.70
N PRO A 220 8.61 -0.04 7.36
CA PRO A 220 8.89 -1.25 8.13
C PRO A 220 9.46 -0.94 9.53
N TYR A 221 10.00 0.26 9.75
CA TYR A 221 10.58 0.67 11.01
C TYR A 221 9.55 0.93 12.13
N LEU A 222 8.26 0.98 11.79
CA LEU A 222 7.19 1.27 12.73
C LEU A 222 7.19 0.33 13.96
N ILE A 223 7.66 -0.91 13.79
CA ILE A 223 7.79 -1.87 14.90
C ILE A 223 8.74 -1.41 16.00
N MET A 224 9.61 -0.43 15.75
CA MET A 224 10.50 0.13 16.78
C MET A 224 9.71 0.84 17.90
N ASP A 225 8.52 1.38 17.60
CA ASP A 225 7.63 2.00 18.57
C ASP A 225 6.93 0.95 19.48
N PHE A 226 6.80 -0.28 18.99
CA PHE A 226 6.11 -1.36 19.71
C PHE A 226 6.83 -2.72 19.58
N PRO A 227 8.05 -2.82 20.11
CA PRO A 227 8.87 -4.03 19.97
C PRO A 227 8.26 -5.28 20.65
N LYS A 228 7.27 -5.11 21.52
CA LYS A 228 6.53 -6.19 22.19
C LYS A 228 5.49 -6.87 21.29
N ALA A 229 5.19 -6.33 20.11
CA ALA A 229 4.26 -6.95 19.16
C ALA A 229 4.64 -8.41 18.89
N SER A 230 3.67 -9.32 19.01
CA SER A 230 3.89 -10.77 18.80
C SER A 230 3.81 -11.17 17.34
N THR A 231 2.99 -10.46 16.54
CA THR A 231 2.82 -10.70 15.10
C THR A 231 2.89 -9.38 14.36
N TYR A 232 3.82 -9.28 13.41
CA TYR A 232 4.07 -8.05 12.66
C TYR A 232 4.35 -8.33 11.18
N LEU A 233 3.54 -7.70 10.31
CA LEU A 233 3.67 -7.73 8.87
C LEU A 233 4.08 -6.37 8.31
N CYS A 234 4.88 -6.37 7.25
CA CYS A 234 5.14 -5.22 6.40
C CYS A 234 4.48 -5.40 5.04
N ALA A 235 3.64 -4.44 4.65
CA ALA A 235 3.00 -4.36 3.35
C ALA A 235 3.51 -3.18 2.50
N TYR A 236 4.30 -2.27 3.08
CA TYR A 236 5.06 -1.18 2.45
C TYR A 236 4.25 -0.08 1.75
N SER A 237 2.95 -0.23 1.55
CA SER A 237 2.09 0.78 0.93
C SER A 237 0.64 0.59 1.32
N SER A 238 -0.09 1.71 1.43
CA SER A 238 -1.54 1.73 1.74
C SER A 238 -2.44 1.60 0.51
N ASN A 239 -1.89 1.31 -0.68
CA ASN A 239 -2.72 1.17 -1.88
C ASN A 239 -3.61 -0.08 -1.82
N GLN A 240 -4.65 -0.10 -2.64
CA GLN A 240 -5.64 -1.18 -2.67
C GLN A 240 -5.02 -2.57 -2.88
N LEU A 241 -4.04 -2.70 -3.79
CA LEU A 241 -3.42 -4.00 -4.10
C LEU A 241 -2.67 -4.56 -2.89
N GLN A 242 -1.94 -3.69 -2.16
CA GLN A 242 -1.22 -4.11 -0.96
C GLN A 242 -2.16 -4.50 0.18
N GLN A 243 -3.26 -3.76 0.38
CA GLN A 243 -4.25 -4.13 1.37
C GLN A 243 -4.91 -5.48 1.05
N ASN A 244 -5.29 -5.71 -0.21
CA ASN A 244 -5.83 -6.98 -0.66
C ASN A 244 -4.81 -8.12 -0.51
N ALA A 245 -3.55 -7.88 -0.87
CA ALA A 245 -2.47 -8.86 -0.74
C ALA A 245 -2.23 -9.25 0.73
N ALA A 246 -2.26 -8.27 1.66
CA ALA A 246 -2.13 -8.53 3.09
C ALA A 246 -3.27 -9.43 3.60
N VAL A 247 -4.53 -9.13 3.26
CA VAL A 247 -5.67 -9.99 3.66
C VAL A 247 -5.50 -11.41 3.09
N ASN A 248 -5.15 -11.54 1.81
CA ASN A 248 -4.98 -12.86 1.19
C ASN A 248 -3.84 -13.67 1.85
N ALA A 249 -2.75 -13.00 2.24
CA ALA A 249 -1.64 -13.61 2.95
C ALA A 249 -2.05 -14.05 4.37
N LEU A 250 -2.71 -13.17 5.12
CA LEU A 250 -3.21 -13.45 6.48
C LEU A 250 -4.20 -14.61 6.52
N MET A 251 -5.06 -14.69 5.50
CA MET A 251 -6.03 -15.76 5.34
C MET A 251 -5.44 -17.03 4.70
N GLY A 252 -4.13 -17.08 4.44
CA GLY A 252 -3.44 -18.22 3.86
C GLY A 252 -3.79 -18.51 2.39
N LYS A 253 -4.46 -17.60 1.69
CA LYS A 253 -4.73 -17.75 0.24
C LYS A 253 -3.47 -17.59 -0.59
N ASN A 254 -2.55 -16.73 -0.16
CA ASN A 254 -1.25 -16.51 -0.76
C ASN A 254 -0.15 -16.90 0.23
N SER A 255 0.95 -17.45 -0.27
CA SER A 255 2.16 -17.68 0.52
C SER A 255 2.76 -16.35 0.96
N ILE A 256 3.32 -16.29 2.17
CA ILE A 256 4.15 -15.18 2.65
C ILE A 256 5.60 -15.56 2.37
N GLN A 257 6.27 -14.81 1.49
CA GLN A 257 7.64 -15.09 1.05
C GLN A 257 8.54 -13.85 1.05
N GLY A 258 7.98 -12.69 1.33
CA GLY A 258 8.71 -11.43 1.35
C GLY A 258 9.84 -11.44 2.38
N ILE A 259 10.88 -10.67 2.10
CA ILE A 259 12.02 -10.45 2.99
C ILE A 259 12.23 -8.95 3.18
N LEU A 260 12.71 -8.55 4.34
CA LEU A 260 12.99 -7.15 4.65
C LEU A 260 14.05 -6.57 3.69
N PRO A 261 13.76 -5.44 3.02
CA PRO A 261 14.72 -4.77 2.16
C PRO A 261 15.76 -3.96 2.97
N VAL A 262 15.50 -3.76 4.26
CA VAL A 262 16.31 -2.94 5.18
C VAL A 262 16.56 -3.68 6.50
N THR A 263 17.57 -3.23 7.24
CA THR A 263 17.78 -3.65 8.64
C THR A 263 16.97 -2.75 9.57
N ILE A 264 16.19 -3.36 10.45
CA ILE A 264 15.48 -2.68 11.55
C ILE A 264 16.35 -2.85 12.80
N PRO A 265 16.95 -1.77 13.34
CA PRO A 265 17.87 -1.86 14.47
C PRO A 265 17.27 -2.67 15.62
N GLU A 266 18.06 -3.53 16.24
CA GLU A 266 17.72 -4.37 17.39
C GLU A 266 16.57 -5.39 17.17
N ILE A 267 15.90 -5.37 16.02
CA ILE A 267 14.72 -6.21 15.73
C ILE A 267 14.99 -7.25 14.66
N ALA A 268 15.44 -6.82 13.46
CA ALA A 268 15.64 -7.73 12.35
C ALA A 268 16.65 -7.18 11.32
N ILE A 269 17.50 -8.03 10.80
CA ILE A 269 18.46 -7.67 9.75
C ILE A 269 17.82 -7.71 8.35
N ARG A 270 18.39 -7.00 7.41
CA ARG A 270 18.03 -7.08 5.99
C ARG A 270 18.02 -8.53 5.52
N GLY A 271 17.00 -8.93 4.78
CA GLY A 271 16.81 -10.31 4.32
C GLY A 271 15.99 -11.19 5.25
N THR A 272 15.66 -10.72 6.46
CA THR A 272 14.75 -11.44 7.38
C THR A 272 13.34 -11.50 6.82
N GLY A 273 12.69 -12.67 6.95
CA GLY A 273 11.29 -12.89 6.62
C GLY A 273 10.88 -14.32 6.99
N ILE A 274 9.79 -14.45 7.73
CA ILE A 274 9.20 -15.74 8.08
C ILE A 274 8.35 -16.20 6.89
N LYS A 275 8.65 -17.39 6.35
CA LYS A 275 7.91 -17.96 5.23
C LYS A 275 6.73 -18.77 5.73
N ILE A 276 5.58 -18.56 5.10
CA ILE A 276 4.37 -19.35 5.31
C ILE A 276 3.84 -19.73 3.93
N GLU A 277 3.65 -21.04 3.70
CA GLU A 277 3.06 -21.53 2.47
C GLU A 277 1.54 -21.28 2.45
N SER A 278 1.01 -21.01 1.27
CA SER A 278 -0.44 -20.93 1.08
C SER A 278 -1.08 -22.30 1.38
N LYS A 279 -2.28 -22.27 1.91
CA LYS A 279 -3.07 -23.45 2.19
C LYS A 279 -4.27 -23.48 1.23
N GLU A 280 -4.44 -24.60 0.53
CA GLU A 280 -5.71 -24.87 -0.17
C GLU A 280 -6.78 -25.18 0.87
N TRP A 281 -7.58 -24.18 1.18
CA TRP A 281 -8.75 -24.37 2.02
C TRP A 281 -9.91 -24.81 1.12
N LYS A 282 -10.48 -25.97 1.42
CA LYS A 282 -11.78 -26.33 0.83
C LYS A 282 -12.78 -25.25 1.24
N ALA A 283 -13.30 -24.51 0.28
CA ALA A 283 -14.41 -23.59 0.57
C ALA A 283 -15.49 -24.37 1.30
N LYS A 284 -15.98 -23.86 2.45
CA LYS A 284 -17.23 -24.39 3.02
C LYS A 284 -18.23 -24.30 1.87
N GLU A 285 -18.67 -25.43 1.36
CA GLU A 285 -19.80 -25.45 0.43
C GLU A 285 -20.92 -24.70 1.16
N LYS A 286 -21.22 -23.49 0.69
CA LYS A 286 -22.47 -22.85 1.08
C LYS A 286 -23.53 -23.83 0.69
N LYS A 287 -24.14 -24.53 1.66
CA LYS A 287 -25.39 -25.26 1.41
C LYS A 287 -26.36 -24.23 0.85
N ILE A 288 -26.48 -24.20 -0.46
CA ILE A 288 -27.56 -23.50 -1.15
C ILE A 288 -28.79 -24.27 -0.70
N GLU A 289 -29.63 -23.60 0.09
CA GLU A 289 -30.90 -24.23 0.47
C GLU A 289 -31.65 -24.60 -0.81
N PRO A 290 -32.10 -25.87 -0.96
CA PRO A 290 -32.83 -26.27 -2.14
C PRO A 290 -34.08 -25.38 -2.26
N GLY A 291 -34.15 -24.58 -3.31
CA GLY A 291 -35.30 -23.67 -3.54
C GLY A 291 -34.92 -22.23 -3.93
N LYS A 292 -33.63 -21.88 -3.90
CA LYS A 292 -33.16 -20.58 -4.43
C LYS A 292 -32.29 -20.78 -5.67
N GLU A 293 -32.73 -21.53 -6.65
CA GLU A 293 -32.19 -21.44 -8.00
C GLU A 293 -32.57 -20.07 -8.58
N LEU A 294 -31.57 -19.34 -9.05
CA LEU A 294 -31.80 -18.13 -9.83
C LEU A 294 -32.47 -18.54 -11.14
N ILE A 295 -33.77 -18.32 -11.23
CA ILE A 295 -34.53 -18.56 -12.46
C ILE A 295 -34.26 -17.36 -13.37
N ARG A 296 -33.86 -17.64 -14.61
CA ARG A 296 -33.70 -16.61 -15.62
C ARG A 296 -35.06 -16.13 -16.07
N ILE A 297 -35.49 -14.95 -15.65
CA ILE A 297 -36.77 -14.30 -15.98
C ILE A 297 -36.47 -13.11 -16.89
N ARG A 298 -37.29 -12.86 -17.86
CA ARG A 298 -37.17 -11.64 -18.69
C ARG A 298 -37.79 -10.46 -17.93
N PRO A 299 -37.26 -9.22 -18.16
CA PRO A 299 -37.81 -8.04 -17.48
C PRO A 299 -39.32 -7.83 -17.68
N ASP A 300 -39.82 -8.16 -18.87
CA ASP A 300 -41.24 -8.10 -19.22
C ASP A 300 -42.14 -9.11 -18.47
N GLU A 301 -41.53 -10.17 -17.93
CA GLU A 301 -42.24 -11.18 -17.14
C GLU A 301 -42.43 -10.77 -15.66
N ILE A 302 -41.69 -9.76 -15.19
CA ILE A 302 -41.75 -9.27 -13.79
C ILE A 302 -42.07 -7.79 -13.67
N ASP A 303 -42.60 -7.18 -14.74
CA ASP A 303 -42.96 -5.76 -14.82
C ASP A 303 -41.88 -4.79 -14.38
N VAL A 304 -40.65 -5.05 -14.80
CA VAL A 304 -39.48 -4.16 -14.58
C VAL A 304 -39.16 -3.41 -15.85
N ASP A 305 -39.31 -2.09 -15.84
CA ASP A 305 -38.85 -1.22 -16.95
C ASP A 305 -37.35 -1.02 -16.93
N ILE A 306 -36.67 -1.58 -17.94
CA ILE A 306 -35.23 -1.42 -18.17
C ILE A 306 -34.92 -0.54 -19.37
N SER A 307 -35.92 0.18 -19.92
CA SER A 307 -35.78 0.99 -21.14
C SER A 307 -34.65 2.01 -21.02
N SER A 308 -34.57 2.73 -19.90
CA SER A 308 -33.52 3.72 -19.62
C SER A 308 -32.11 3.10 -19.59
N ILE A 309 -31.97 1.92 -19.01
CA ILE A 309 -30.68 1.19 -18.93
C ILE A 309 -30.27 0.72 -20.32
N ASN A 310 -31.21 0.17 -21.09
CA ASN A 310 -30.97 -0.27 -22.47
C ASN A 310 -30.57 0.90 -23.39
N GLN A 311 -31.16 2.08 -23.19
CA GLN A 311 -30.81 3.28 -23.94
C GLN A 311 -29.36 3.71 -23.60
N LEU A 312 -29.00 3.82 -22.33
CA LEU A 312 -27.64 4.15 -21.89
C LEU A 312 -26.59 3.18 -22.44
N LEU A 313 -26.88 1.88 -22.45
CA LEU A 313 -26.00 0.88 -23.01
C LEU A 313 -25.83 1.04 -24.53
N LYS A 314 -26.91 1.32 -25.25
CA LYS A 314 -26.86 1.55 -26.70
C LYS A 314 -26.06 2.81 -27.05
N GLU A 315 -26.26 3.90 -26.32
CA GLU A 315 -25.49 5.13 -26.45
C GLU A 315 -24.00 4.90 -26.19
N ALA A 316 -23.66 4.23 -25.09
CA ALA A 316 -22.28 3.94 -24.75
C ALA A 316 -21.57 3.00 -25.77
N VAL A 317 -22.30 2.06 -26.37
CA VAL A 317 -21.77 1.24 -27.49
C VAL A 317 -21.61 2.07 -28.76
N SER A 318 -22.60 2.92 -29.08
CA SER A 318 -22.53 3.81 -30.24
C SER A 318 -21.37 4.80 -30.13
N ASP A 319 -21.08 5.31 -28.96
CA ASP A 319 -19.96 6.21 -28.68
C ASP A 319 -18.62 5.48 -28.56
N SER A 320 -18.59 4.18 -28.84
CA SER A 320 -17.39 3.34 -28.75
C SER A 320 -16.74 3.33 -27.35
N ALA A 321 -17.53 3.61 -26.30
CA ALA A 321 -17.06 3.58 -24.91
C ALA A 321 -16.72 2.14 -24.47
N PHE A 322 -17.48 1.15 -24.95
CA PHE A 322 -17.18 -0.28 -24.80
C PHE A 322 -17.87 -1.11 -25.90
N PRO A 323 -17.33 -2.32 -26.21
CA PRO A 323 -17.81 -3.11 -27.36
C PRO A 323 -19.17 -3.78 -27.14
N GLY A 324 -19.70 -3.76 -25.94
CA GLY A 324 -20.98 -4.33 -25.54
C GLY A 324 -21.07 -4.57 -24.05
N GLY A 325 -22.24 -4.83 -23.54
CA GLY A 325 -22.46 -5.08 -22.13
C GLY A 325 -23.67 -5.95 -21.86
N VAL A 326 -23.62 -6.66 -20.72
CA VAL A 326 -24.76 -7.42 -20.17
C VAL A 326 -24.96 -6.99 -18.72
N ILE A 327 -26.18 -6.66 -18.36
CA ILE A 327 -26.56 -6.35 -16.98
C ILE A 327 -27.41 -7.48 -16.46
N LEU A 328 -27.00 -8.03 -15.31
CA LEU A 328 -27.77 -9.02 -14.57
C LEU A 328 -28.22 -8.38 -13.25
N ALA A 329 -29.51 -8.42 -12.97
CA ALA A 329 -30.05 -8.03 -11.69
C ALA A 329 -30.67 -9.27 -11.01
N ALA A 330 -30.38 -9.44 -9.71
CA ALA A 330 -30.96 -10.50 -8.90
C ALA A 330 -31.56 -9.88 -7.63
N LYS A 331 -32.70 -10.42 -7.17
CA LYS A 331 -33.38 -9.99 -5.95
C LYS A 331 -33.33 -11.10 -4.91
#